data_1fb8f87f727fb77c999eca8c5239e3f2
#
_entry.id   1fb8f87f727fb77c999eca8c5239e3f2
#
_cell.length_a   1.000
_cell.length_b   1.000
_cell.length_c   1.000
_cell.angle_alpha   90.00
_cell.angle_beta   90.00
_cell.angle_gamma   90.00
#
_symmetry.space_group_name_H-M   'P 1'
#
loop_
_entity.id
_entity.type
_entity.pdbx_description
1 polymer ?
#
loop_
_entity_poly.entity_id
_entity_poly.type
_entity_poly.pdbx_seq_one_letter_code
_entity_poly.pdbx_strand_id
1 'polypeptide(L)'
;MAENAIKDVLKDVLKHTHSLGIFEMVKISGTGSSTEVETVDADKTVIFKGSMVNPVADFVDSTVGLSRMNVLDGYLKYPGFDSDVATVQVIKQSRNGVDVPTEVAFVDENGTDAHYRFMLADVVNAQLKEIKFKGADLDLSIVPSQKNLKDLAYFNGVLSAFESTFSPRTEDGKLYFYIGDAGGDRTKILINDAPNGQITHEFKWPLDVVLKILRLGDSAGIVMSINTKGLLQIKVSSGIGEYTYLLPAKG
;
A
#
# COMPACT_ATOMS: atom_id res chain seq x y z
N MET A 1 16.13 10.80 -17.43
CA MET A 1 15.43 9.76 -16.68
C MET A 1 14.15 9.49 -17.46
N ALA A 2 13.80 8.22 -17.72
CA ALA A 2 12.57 7.91 -18.44
C ALA A 2 11.38 8.39 -17.59
N GLU A 3 10.50 9.17 -18.19
CA GLU A 3 9.23 9.56 -17.60
C GLU A 3 8.40 8.27 -17.47
N ASN A 4 7.97 7.90 -16.25
CA ASN A 4 7.13 6.72 -16.08
C ASN A 4 5.81 6.95 -16.83
N ALA A 5 5.47 6.06 -17.75
CA ALA A 5 4.19 6.15 -18.46
C ALA A 5 3.04 6.12 -17.44
N ILE A 6 2.02 6.94 -17.65
CA ILE A 6 0.85 7.00 -16.74
C ILE A 6 0.24 5.61 -16.49
N LYS A 7 0.24 4.72 -17.50
CA LYS A 7 -0.20 3.32 -17.39
C LYS A 7 0.56 2.58 -16.28
N ASP A 8 1.90 2.70 -16.23
CA ASP A 8 2.74 2.01 -15.25
C ASP A 8 2.53 2.57 -13.83
N VAL A 9 2.41 3.89 -13.72
CA VAL A 9 2.09 4.55 -12.44
C VAL A 9 0.75 4.07 -11.89
N LEU A 10 -0.30 4.04 -12.72
CA LEU A 10 -1.62 3.58 -12.28
C LEU A 10 -1.63 2.09 -11.91
N LYS A 11 -0.94 1.24 -12.67
CA LYS A 11 -0.77 -0.19 -12.32
C LYS A 11 -0.07 -0.36 -10.98
N ASP A 12 1.01 0.40 -10.76
CA ASP A 12 1.78 0.33 -9.53
C ASP A 12 0.96 0.83 -8.32
N VAL A 13 0.26 1.95 -8.45
CA VAL A 13 -0.65 2.46 -7.40
C VAL A 13 -1.73 1.44 -7.08
N LEU A 14 -2.39 0.84 -8.07
CA LEU A 14 -3.42 -0.19 -7.83
C LEU A 14 -2.85 -1.46 -7.20
N LYS A 15 -1.66 -1.88 -7.59
CA LYS A 15 -0.95 -3.00 -6.96
C LYS A 15 -0.74 -2.76 -5.46
N HIS A 16 -0.38 -1.54 -5.07
CA HIS A 16 -0.09 -1.19 -3.67
C HIS A 16 -1.31 -0.72 -2.87
N THR A 17 -2.48 -0.63 -3.48
CA THR A 17 -3.72 -0.19 -2.83
C THR A 17 -4.87 -1.15 -3.07
N HIS A 18 -5.45 -1.17 -4.27
CA HIS A 18 -6.63 -1.95 -4.62
C HIS A 18 -6.44 -3.47 -4.45
N SER A 19 -5.28 -3.99 -4.84
CA SER A 19 -4.99 -5.43 -4.77
C SER A 19 -5.02 -5.99 -3.34
N LEU A 20 -4.84 -5.14 -2.33
CA LEU A 20 -4.92 -5.53 -0.92
C LEU A 20 -6.36 -5.82 -0.48
N GLY A 21 -7.36 -5.25 -1.18
CA GLY A 21 -8.78 -5.42 -0.87
C GLY A 21 -9.22 -4.75 0.42
N ILE A 22 -8.49 -3.74 0.91
CA ILE A 22 -8.79 -3.01 2.16
C ILE A 22 -9.07 -1.53 1.94
N PHE A 23 -8.69 -0.97 0.80
CA PHE A 23 -8.89 0.44 0.48
C PHE A 23 -10.00 0.62 -0.56
N GLU A 24 -10.93 1.52 -0.28
CA GLU A 24 -12.07 1.82 -1.17
C GLU A 24 -11.77 2.95 -2.16
N MET A 25 -10.89 3.87 -1.79
CA MET A 25 -10.48 5.00 -2.61
C MET A 25 -9.04 5.39 -2.34
N VAL A 26 -8.43 6.13 -3.27
CA VAL A 26 -7.07 6.62 -3.18
C VAL A 26 -7.04 8.08 -3.62
N LYS A 27 -6.32 8.93 -2.89
CA LYS A 27 -6.03 10.30 -3.30
C LYS A 27 -4.64 10.37 -3.91
N ILE A 28 -4.53 11.01 -5.08
CA ILE A 28 -3.26 11.36 -5.71
C ILE A 28 -3.17 12.88 -5.75
N SER A 29 -2.08 13.44 -5.23
CA SER A 29 -1.80 14.88 -5.23
C SER A 29 -0.43 15.14 -5.81
N GLY A 30 -0.33 16.01 -6.78
CA GLY A 30 0.93 16.37 -7.45
C GLY A 30 1.31 17.81 -7.27
N THR A 31 2.61 18.05 -7.20
CA THR A 31 3.26 19.37 -7.32
C THR A 31 4.29 19.31 -8.44
N GLY A 32 4.95 20.42 -8.74
CA GLY A 32 6.05 20.41 -9.72
C GLY A 32 7.26 19.55 -9.32
N SER A 33 7.34 19.10 -8.06
CA SER A 33 8.49 18.34 -7.52
C SER A 33 8.15 16.97 -6.92
N SER A 34 6.86 16.67 -6.70
CA SER A 34 6.43 15.41 -6.07
C SER A 34 5.06 14.97 -6.55
N THR A 35 4.79 13.67 -6.46
CA THR A 35 3.45 13.10 -6.58
C THR A 35 3.23 12.15 -5.41
N GLU A 36 2.27 12.50 -4.57
CA GLU A 36 1.93 11.78 -3.35
C GLU A 36 0.65 10.95 -3.54
N VAL A 37 0.60 9.80 -2.91
CA VAL A 37 -0.55 8.89 -2.93
C VAL A 37 -0.96 8.59 -1.49
N GLU A 38 -2.20 8.84 -1.13
CA GLU A 38 -2.67 8.67 0.23
C GLU A 38 -4.01 7.93 0.27
N THR A 39 -4.17 7.07 1.25
CA THR A 39 -5.47 6.48 1.60
C THR A 39 -5.47 5.95 3.02
N VAL A 40 -6.66 5.60 3.51
CA VAL A 40 -6.90 4.92 4.78
C VAL A 40 -8.03 3.92 4.57
N ASP A 41 -7.98 2.78 5.25
CA ASP A 41 -9.08 1.82 5.25
C ASP A 41 -10.29 2.35 6.02
N ALA A 42 -11.47 1.74 5.82
CA ALA A 42 -12.72 2.19 6.42
C ALA A 42 -12.67 2.24 7.96
N ASP A 43 -11.99 1.29 8.57
CA ASP A 43 -11.86 1.18 10.03
C ASP A 43 -10.69 2.01 10.61
N LYS A 44 -9.93 2.69 9.77
CA LYS A 44 -8.74 3.48 10.13
C LYS A 44 -7.66 2.66 10.85
N THR A 45 -7.55 1.40 10.48
CA THR A 45 -6.56 0.45 11.03
C THR A 45 -5.31 0.36 10.16
N VAL A 46 -5.38 0.83 8.90
CA VAL A 46 -4.25 0.91 7.99
C VAL A 46 -4.22 2.27 7.32
N ILE A 47 -3.16 3.03 7.59
CA ILE A 47 -2.87 4.30 6.92
C ILE A 47 -1.83 4.03 5.85
N PHE A 48 -2.10 4.45 4.63
CA PHE A 48 -1.19 4.31 3.50
C PHE A 48 -0.71 5.68 3.02
N LYS A 49 0.59 5.77 2.80
CA LYS A 49 1.24 6.90 2.14
C LYS A 49 2.23 6.39 1.11
N GLY A 50 2.17 6.97 -0.07
CA GLY A 50 3.10 6.69 -1.15
C GLY A 50 3.67 7.98 -1.73
N SER A 51 4.88 7.90 -2.25
CA SER A 51 5.52 8.98 -3.02
C SER A 51 6.11 8.39 -4.28
N MET A 52 5.80 8.97 -5.43
CA MET A 52 6.42 8.55 -6.68
C MET A 52 7.90 8.96 -6.70
N VAL A 53 8.76 8.08 -7.22
CA VAL A 53 10.21 8.37 -7.37
C VAL A 53 10.45 9.58 -8.26
N ASN A 54 9.62 9.75 -9.30
CA ASN A 54 9.62 10.93 -10.15
C ASN A 54 8.23 11.58 -10.12
N PRO A 55 8.13 12.92 -10.15
CA PRO A 55 6.85 13.60 -10.30
C PRO A 55 6.13 13.14 -11.57
N VAL A 56 4.82 12.93 -11.48
CA VAL A 56 3.98 12.55 -12.61
C VAL A 56 3.42 13.83 -13.25
N ALA A 57 3.85 14.13 -14.46
CA ALA A 57 3.50 15.39 -15.17
C ALA A 57 1.99 15.60 -15.31
N ASP A 58 1.23 14.51 -15.44
CA ASP A 58 -0.22 14.55 -15.57
C ASP A 58 -0.92 15.10 -14.34
N PHE A 59 -0.32 14.98 -13.15
CA PHE A 59 -0.91 15.37 -11.87
C PHE A 59 -0.29 16.64 -11.27
N VAL A 60 0.64 17.30 -11.95
CA VAL A 60 1.25 18.55 -11.46
C VAL A 60 0.15 19.57 -11.11
N ASP A 61 0.28 20.20 -9.93
CA ASP A 61 -0.63 21.19 -9.35
C ASP A 61 -2.11 20.76 -9.31
N SER A 62 -2.32 19.43 -9.14
CA SER A 62 -3.67 18.86 -9.12
C SER A 62 -3.82 17.78 -8.05
N THR A 63 -5.09 17.58 -7.68
CA THR A 63 -5.51 16.50 -6.82
C THR A 63 -6.67 15.76 -7.46
N VAL A 64 -6.57 14.44 -7.50
CA VAL A 64 -7.63 13.54 -8.00
C VAL A 64 -7.87 12.38 -7.05
N GLY A 65 -9.06 11.80 -7.12
CA GLY A 65 -9.37 10.56 -6.40
C GLY A 65 -9.58 9.39 -7.36
N LEU A 66 -9.05 8.22 -6.99
CA LEU A 66 -9.41 6.95 -7.59
C LEU A 66 -10.50 6.31 -6.73
N SER A 67 -11.69 6.15 -7.30
CA SER A 67 -12.80 5.34 -6.76
C SER A 67 -13.19 4.31 -7.80
N ARG A 68 -13.98 3.30 -7.47
CA ARG A 68 -14.27 2.21 -8.42
C ARG A 68 -12.99 1.62 -9.04
N MET A 69 -11.98 1.41 -8.20
CA MET A 69 -10.66 0.94 -8.63
C MET A 69 -10.69 -0.40 -9.36
N ASN A 70 -11.72 -1.22 -9.11
CA ASN A 70 -12.00 -2.45 -9.87
C ASN A 70 -12.24 -2.19 -11.36
N VAL A 71 -12.86 -1.06 -11.74
CA VAL A 71 -13.07 -0.68 -13.15
C VAL A 71 -11.74 -0.29 -13.78
N LEU A 72 -10.96 0.55 -13.10
CA LEU A 72 -9.63 0.96 -13.57
C LEU A 72 -8.68 -0.25 -13.71
N ASP A 73 -8.68 -1.15 -12.73
CA ASP A 73 -7.90 -2.40 -12.76
C ASP A 73 -8.32 -3.30 -13.93
N GLY A 74 -9.63 -3.39 -14.20
CA GLY A 74 -10.16 -4.13 -15.35
C GLY A 74 -9.68 -3.54 -16.69
N TYR A 75 -9.67 -2.21 -16.83
CA TYR A 75 -9.16 -1.56 -18.04
C TYR A 75 -7.66 -1.79 -18.22
N LEU A 76 -6.87 -1.60 -17.16
CA LEU A 76 -5.43 -1.80 -17.18
C LEU A 76 -5.00 -3.26 -17.44
N LYS A 77 -5.86 -4.24 -17.17
CA LYS A 77 -5.65 -5.67 -17.43
C LYS A 77 -6.24 -6.14 -18.78
N TYR A 78 -7.04 -5.32 -19.46
CA TYR A 78 -7.55 -5.70 -20.77
C TYR A 78 -6.40 -5.80 -21.78
N PRO A 79 -6.22 -6.95 -22.47
CA PRO A 79 -5.05 -7.18 -23.33
C PRO A 79 -4.84 -6.11 -24.40
N GLY A 80 -5.93 -5.55 -24.96
CA GLY A 80 -5.84 -4.47 -25.94
C GLY A 80 -5.24 -3.19 -25.36
N PHE A 81 -5.59 -2.82 -24.13
CA PHE A 81 -5.06 -1.61 -23.45
C PHE A 81 -3.70 -1.85 -22.76
N ASP A 82 -3.38 -3.10 -22.46
CA ASP A 82 -2.09 -3.48 -21.88
C ASP A 82 -0.97 -3.53 -22.93
N SER A 83 -1.31 -3.64 -24.20
CA SER A 83 -0.39 -3.61 -25.33
C SER A 83 0.48 -2.35 -25.36
N ASP A 84 1.72 -2.48 -25.85
CA ASP A 84 2.66 -1.35 -26.03
C ASP A 84 2.21 -0.35 -27.11
N VAL A 85 1.33 -0.77 -28.02
CA VAL A 85 0.76 0.12 -29.05
C VAL A 85 -0.53 0.83 -28.62
N ALA A 86 -1.08 0.48 -27.44
CA ALA A 86 -2.24 1.16 -26.89
C ALA A 86 -1.88 2.57 -26.41
N THR A 87 -2.82 3.49 -26.57
CA THR A 87 -2.73 4.83 -26.00
C THR A 87 -3.44 4.88 -24.65
N VAL A 88 -2.72 5.25 -23.60
CA VAL A 88 -3.28 5.54 -22.27
C VAL A 88 -2.85 6.95 -21.88
N GLN A 89 -3.82 7.85 -21.71
CA GLN A 89 -3.54 9.27 -21.47
C GLN A 89 -4.52 9.88 -20.49
N VAL A 90 -4.04 10.87 -19.72
CA VAL A 90 -4.89 11.68 -18.84
C VAL A 90 -5.52 12.81 -19.64
N ILE A 91 -6.83 12.89 -19.62
CA ILE A 91 -7.59 13.98 -20.21
C ILE A 91 -7.79 15.07 -19.15
N LYS A 92 -7.39 16.30 -19.51
CA LYS A 92 -7.58 17.51 -18.69
C LYS A 92 -8.68 18.37 -19.26
N GLN A 93 -9.43 19.04 -18.38
CA GLN A 93 -10.44 20.02 -18.75
C GLN A 93 -10.14 21.35 -18.07
N SER A 94 -10.28 22.44 -18.80
CA SER A 94 -10.09 23.78 -18.22
C SER A 94 -11.25 24.11 -17.28
N ARG A 95 -10.94 24.42 -16.03
CA ARG A 95 -11.88 24.90 -15.01
C ARG A 95 -11.32 26.16 -14.38
N ASN A 96 -12.03 27.26 -14.53
CA ASN A 96 -11.59 28.58 -14.03
C ASN A 96 -10.17 28.98 -14.51
N GLY A 97 -9.81 28.59 -15.74
CA GLY A 97 -8.50 28.90 -16.32
C GLY A 97 -7.36 27.98 -15.89
N VAL A 98 -7.66 26.90 -15.16
CA VAL A 98 -6.69 25.87 -14.75
C VAL A 98 -7.07 24.53 -15.38
N ASP A 99 -6.11 23.86 -16.00
CA ASP A 99 -6.32 22.54 -16.60
C ASP A 99 -6.25 21.46 -15.51
N VAL A 100 -7.40 20.81 -15.25
CA VAL A 100 -7.57 19.81 -14.20
C VAL A 100 -7.76 18.43 -14.81
N PRO A 101 -7.03 17.40 -14.35
CA PRO A 101 -7.25 16.00 -14.76
C PRO A 101 -8.68 15.57 -14.44
N THR A 102 -9.38 14.99 -15.43
CA THR A 102 -10.78 14.57 -15.29
C THR A 102 -10.99 13.08 -15.50
N GLU A 103 -10.20 12.47 -16.38
CA GLU A 103 -10.33 11.06 -16.70
C GLU A 103 -9.04 10.51 -17.33
N VAL A 104 -8.94 9.18 -17.36
CA VAL A 104 -7.95 8.44 -18.15
C VAL A 104 -8.69 7.84 -19.35
N ALA A 105 -8.20 8.13 -20.54
CA ALA A 105 -8.66 7.53 -21.80
C ALA A 105 -7.73 6.39 -22.21
N PHE A 106 -8.31 5.31 -22.67
CA PHE A 106 -7.66 4.10 -23.17
C PHE A 106 -8.12 3.83 -24.59
N VAL A 107 -7.21 3.68 -25.53
CA VAL A 107 -7.53 3.34 -26.92
C VAL A 107 -6.58 2.25 -27.38
N ASP A 108 -7.13 1.14 -27.90
CA ASP A 108 -6.33 0.08 -28.51
C ASP A 108 -6.12 0.29 -30.02
N GLU A 109 -5.31 -0.55 -30.64
CA GLU A 109 -5.02 -0.51 -32.08
C GLU A 109 -6.25 -0.78 -32.98
N ASN A 110 -7.30 -1.40 -32.45
CA ASN A 110 -8.53 -1.71 -33.16
C ASN A 110 -9.60 -0.62 -32.98
N GLY A 111 -9.29 0.45 -32.23
CA GLY A 111 -10.22 1.53 -31.94
C GLY A 111 -11.19 1.25 -30.79
N THR A 112 -10.94 0.20 -29.98
CA THR A 112 -11.67 0.03 -28.73
C THR A 112 -11.32 1.17 -27.80
N ASP A 113 -12.33 1.86 -27.27
CA ASP A 113 -12.20 3.06 -26.49
C ASP A 113 -12.87 2.90 -25.11
N ALA A 114 -12.19 3.31 -24.04
CA ALA A 114 -12.71 3.29 -22.69
C ALA A 114 -12.22 4.49 -21.88
N HIS A 115 -13.08 4.99 -20.98
CA HIS A 115 -12.77 6.15 -20.15
C HIS A 115 -13.00 5.83 -18.67
N TYR A 116 -12.01 6.12 -17.83
CA TYR A 116 -12.13 6.06 -16.40
C TYR A 116 -12.10 7.47 -15.80
N ARG A 117 -13.19 7.88 -15.15
CA ARG A 117 -13.31 9.22 -14.56
C ARG A 117 -12.74 9.27 -13.17
N PHE A 118 -11.89 10.26 -12.90
CA PHE A 118 -11.40 10.61 -11.58
C PHE A 118 -12.51 11.17 -10.69
N MET A 119 -12.40 10.94 -9.38
CA MET A 119 -13.14 11.69 -8.38
C MET A 119 -12.56 13.09 -8.25
N LEU A 120 -13.41 14.09 -8.12
CA LEU A 120 -13.00 15.50 -7.99
C LEU A 120 -12.22 15.74 -6.69
N ALA A 121 -11.29 16.70 -6.72
CA ALA A 121 -10.47 17.09 -5.58
C ALA A 121 -11.29 17.39 -4.32
N ASP A 122 -12.35 18.22 -4.44
CA ASP A 122 -13.20 18.58 -3.29
C ASP A 122 -13.85 17.34 -2.65
N VAL A 123 -14.28 16.39 -3.47
CA VAL A 123 -14.94 15.15 -2.99
C VAL A 123 -13.93 14.25 -2.27
N VAL A 124 -12.78 13.99 -2.89
CA VAL A 124 -11.77 13.12 -2.26
C VAL A 124 -11.18 13.75 -1.00
N ASN A 125 -10.94 15.06 -0.97
CA ASN A 125 -10.46 15.77 0.22
C ASN A 125 -11.48 15.81 1.36
N ALA A 126 -12.78 15.81 1.04
CA ALA A 126 -13.83 15.72 2.05
C ALA A 126 -13.88 14.32 2.70
N GLN A 127 -13.61 13.27 1.92
CA GLN A 127 -13.67 11.88 2.37
C GLN A 127 -12.34 11.41 3.00
N LEU A 128 -11.22 11.73 2.38
CA LEU A 128 -9.88 11.46 2.90
C LEU A 128 -9.29 12.74 3.50
N LYS A 129 -9.66 13.02 4.74
CA LYS A 129 -9.05 14.13 5.49
C LYS A 129 -7.55 13.88 5.62
N GLU A 130 -6.76 14.95 5.52
CA GLU A 130 -5.31 14.87 5.68
C GLU A 130 -4.92 14.14 6.97
N ILE A 131 -4.22 13.03 6.82
CA ILE A 131 -3.70 12.27 7.96
C ILE A 131 -2.32 12.82 8.30
N LYS A 132 -2.27 13.64 9.34
CA LYS A 132 -1.00 14.18 9.87
C LYS A 132 -0.27 13.10 10.65
N PHE A 133 0.60 12.36 9.99
CA PHE A 133 1.54 11.49 10.67
C PHE A 133 2.84 12.27 10.96
N LYS A 134 3.14 12.47 12.24
CA LYS A 134 4.33 13.22 12.68
C LYS A 134 5.61 12.40 12.69
N GLY A 135 5.58 11.17 12.14
CA GLY A 135 6.64 10.19 12.30
C GLY A 135 6.53 9.46 13.66
N ALA A 136 7.26 8.38 13.78
CA ALA A 136 7.43 7.65 15.05
C ALA A 136 8.86 7.15 15.13
N ASP A 137 9.43 7.18 16.33
CA ASP A 137 10.67 6.45 16.60
C ASP A 137 10.36 4.96 16.47
N LEU A 138 11.18 4.25 15.72
CA LEU A 138 11.02 2.83 15.45
C LEU A 138 12.11 2.08 16.21
N ASP A 139 11.70 1.22 17.13
CA ASP A 139 12.62 0.56 18.08
C ASP A 139 13.27 -0.69 17.49
N LEU A 140 12.63 -1.31 16.50
CA LEU A 140 13.10 -2.53 15.84
C LEU A 140 12.75 -2.48 14.35
N SER A 141 13.70 -2.86 13.49
CA SER A 141 13.49 -2.98 12.04
C SER A 141 14.06 -4.30 11.52
N ILE A 142 13.32 -4.96 10.64
CA ILE A 142 13.68 -6.23 10.01
C ILE A 142 13.35 -6.21 8.53
N VAL A 143 14.05 -7.04 7.78
CA VAL A 143 13.70 -7.45 6.41
C VAL A 143 13.23 -8.91 6.50
N PRO A 144 11.92 -9.20 6.39
CA PRO A 144 11.41 -10.55 6.48
C PRO A 144 11.95 -11.43 5.34
N SER A 145 12.44 -12.61 5.67
CA SER A 145 12.94 -13.56 4.66
C SER A 145 11.77 -14.25 3.94
N GLN A 146 12.03 -14.81 2.76
CA GLN A 146 11.05 -15.64 2.05
C GLN A 146 10.59 -16.87 2.90
N LYS A 147 11.47 -17.40 3.73
CA LYS A 147 11.11 -18.47 4.69
C LYS A 147 10.10 -17.93 5.71
N ASN A 148 10.34 -16.75 6.28
CA ASN A 148 9.40 -16.14 7.23
C ASN A 148 8.02 -15.97 6.62
N LEU A 149 7.94 -15.45 5.38
CA LEU A 149 6.67 -15.26 4.68
C LEU A 149 5.92 -16.59 4.44
N LYS A 150 6.65 -17.66 4.08
CA LYS A 150 6.05 -18.99 3.89
C LYS A 150 5.54 -19.55 5.21
N ASP A 151 6.33 -19.48 6.27
CA ASP A 151 5.96 -19.99 7.59
C ASP A 151 4.73 -19.24 8.14
N LEU A 152 4.75 -17.90 8.08
CA LEU A 152 3.62 -17.06 8.49
C LEU A 152 2.35 -17.36 7.70
N ALA A 153 2.46 -17.54 6.38
CA ALA A 153 1.33 -17.86 5.53
C ALA A 153 0.76 -19.25 5.83
N TYR A 154 1.61 -20.23 6.08
CA TYR A 154 1.19 -21.58 6.44
C TYR A 154 0.40 -21.60 7.75
N PHE A 155 0.96 -21.01 8.81
CA PHE A 155 0.30 -20.99 10.11
C PHE A 155 -0.91 -20.05 10.16
N ASN A 156 -0.93 -18.98 9.38
CA ASN A 156 -2.15 -18.20 9.18
C ASN A 156 -3.28 -19.09 8.60
N GLY A 157 -2.98 -19.90 7.59
CA GLY A 157 -3.96 -20.84 7.03
C GLY A 157 -4.48 -21.87 8.03
N VAL A 158 -3.64 -22.32 8.98
CA VAL A 158 -4.02 -23.29 10.00
C VAL A 158 -4.86 -22.66 11.12
N LEU A 159 -4.50 -21.44 11.56
CA LEU A 159 -5.05 -20.83 12.78
C LEU A 159 -6.08 -19.71 12.52
N SER A 160 -6.21 -19.21 11.30
CA SER A 160 -7.02 -18.01 11.00
C SER A 160 -8.51 -18.12 11.36
N ALA A 161 -9.05 -19.33 11.47
CA ALA A 161 -10.42 -19.54 11.92
C ALA A 161 -10.62 -19.24 13.43
N PHE A 162 -9.53 -19.25 14.21
CA PHE A 162 -9.55 -19.08 15.67
C PHE A 162 -8.77 -17.83 16.10
N GLU A 163 -7.64 -17.54 15.43
CA GLU A 163 -6.80 -16.40 15.72
C GLU A 163 -6.37 -15.70 14.41
N SER A 164 -6.77 -14.47 14.26
CA SER A 164 -6.49 -13.65 13.06
C SER A 164 -5.34 -12.67 13.24
N THR A 165 -4.74 -12.63 14.45
CA THR A 165 -3.69 -11.67 14.82
C THR A 165 -2.39 -12.35 15.17
N PHE A 166 -1.30 -11.59 15.13
CA PHE A 166 0.00 -12.02 15.67
C PHE A 166 0.56 -10.97 16.63
N SER A 167 1.44 -11.42 17.53
CA SER A 167 2.18 -10.55 18.47
C SER A 167 3.67 -10.81 18.33
N PRO A 168 4.50 -9.78 18.00
CA PRO A 168 5.94 -9.90 18.04
C PRO A 168 6.44 -9.81 19.48
N ARG A 169 7.46 -10.63 19.82
CA ARG A 169 8.15 -10.59 21.11
C ARG A 169 9.62 -10.90 20.91
N THR A 170 10.46 -10.22 21.71
CA THR A 170 11.89 -10.53 21.78
C THR A 170 12.16 -11.39 23.01
N GLU A 171 12.70 -12.58 22.80
CA GLU A 171 13.07 -13.54 23.85
C GLU A 171 14.48 -14.07 23.58
N ASP A 172 15.33 -14.07 24.60
CA ASP A 172 16.73 -14.53 24.51
C ASP A 172 17.51 -13.90 23.34
N GLY A 173 17.26 -12.62 23.07
CA GLY A 173 17.90 -11.86 21.99
C GLY A 173 17.40 -12.22 20.59
N LYS A 174 16.29 -12.96 20.45
CA LYS A 174 15.69 -13.34 19.18
C LYS A 174 14.27 -12.80 19.04
N LEU A 175 13.87 -12.42 17.83
CA LEU A 175 12.52 -11.97 17.54
C LEU A 175 11.66 -13.14 17.09
N TYR A 176 10.53 -13.30 17.74
CA TYR A 176 9.50 -14.28 17.40
C TYR A 176 8.17 -13.60 17.12
N PHE A 177 7.38 -14.21 16.23
CA PHE A 177 5.97 -13.88 16.07
C PHE A 177 5.12 -15.01 16.68
N TYR A 178 4.19 -14.62 17.53
CA TYR A 178 3.25 -15.51 18.19
C TYR A 178 1.89 -15.37 17.53
N ILE A 179 1.28 -16.49 17.17
CA ILE A 179 -0.11 -16.59 16.70
C ILE A 179 -0.84 -17.46 17.71
N GLY A 180 -1.93 -16.97 18.29
CA GLY A 180 -2.64 -17.63 19.37
C GLY A 180 -2.08 -17.33 20.77
N ASP A 181 -2.89 -17.65 21.78
CA ASP A 181 -2.62 -17.38 23.19
C ASP A 181 -2.25 -18.63 24.00
N ALA A 182 -1.77 -18.43 25.22
CA ALA A 182 -1.32 -19.51 26.11
C ALA A 182 -2.41 -20.52 26.50
N GLY A 183 -3.68 -20.12 26.40
CA GLY A 183 -4.84 -20.97 26.74
C GLY A 183 -5.39 -21.82 25.60
N GLY A 184 -4.84 -21.71 24.39
CA GLY A 184 -5.33 -22.40 23.19
C GLY A 184 -4.23 -22.87 22.27
N ASP A 185 -4.64 -23.21 21.04
CA ASP A 185 -3.70 -23.56 19.97
C ASP A 185 -2.85 -22.34 19.61
N ARG A 186 -1.56 -22.54 19.52
CA ARG A 186 -0.60 -21.45 19.31
C ARG A 186 0.61 -21.88 18.51
N THR A 187 1.23 -20.91 17.85
CA THR A 187 2.50 -21.11 17.13
C THR A 187 3.47 -19.99 17.46
N LYS A 188 4.74 -20.35 17.62
CA LYS A 188 5.88 -19.44 17.79
C LYS A 188 6.80 -19.59 16.59
N ILE A 189 6.98 -18.53 15.81
CA ILE A 189 7.79 -18.52 14.59
C ILE A 189 9.01 -17.64 14.82
N LEU A 190 10.22 -18.17 14.63
CA LEU A 190 11.45 -17.38 14.63
C LEU A 190 11.51 -16.51 13.38
N ILE A 191 11.58 -15.19 13.58
CA ILE A 191 11.63 -14.20 12.51
C ILE A 191 13.04 -13.68 12.28
N ASN A 192 13.74 -13.37 13.36
CA ASN A 192 15.12 -12.87 13.31
C ASN A 192 15.88 -13.37 14.55
N ASP A 193 17.08 -13.90 14.36
CA ASP A 193 17.93 -14.45 15.43
C ASP A 193 18.86 -13.40 16.07
N ALA A 194 19.00 -12.22 15.46
CA ALA A 194 19.78 -11.10 15.97
C ALA A 194 19.13 -9.75 15.61
N PRO A 195 17.93 -9.44 16.15
CA PRO A 195 17.25 -8.17 15.87
C PRO A 195 18.02 -6.97 16.43
N ASN A 196 17.89 -5.83 15.76
CA ASN A 196 18.53 -4.57 16.16
C ASN A 196 17.78 -3.81 17.28
N GLY A 197 16.83 -4.44 17.96
CA GLY A 197 16.02 -3.83 19.02
C GLY A 197 15.23 -4.88 19.79
N GLN A 198 14.40 -4.43 20.74
CA GLN A 198 13.60 -5.31 21.57
C GLN A 198 12.14 -4.88 21.61
N ILE A 199 11.23 -5.86 21.55
CA ILE A 199 9.79 -5.70 21.76
C ILE A 199 9.40 -6.53 22.98
N THR A 200 9.01 -5.82 24.05
CA THR A 200 8.62 -6.43 25.33
C THR A 200 7.13 -6.29 25.63
N HIS A 201 6.43 -5.42 24.90
CA HIS A 201 5.00 -5.18 25.04
C HIS A 201 4.19 -6.09 24.12
N GLU A 202 3.05 -6.53 24.59
CA GLU A 202 2.13 -7.36 23.80
C GLU A 202 1.23 -6.47 22.96
N PHE A 203 1.61 -6.29 21.71
CA PHE A 203 0.76 -5.67 20.70
C PHE A 203 0.28 -6.73 19.71
N LYS A 204 -0.93 -6.54 19.17
CA LYS A 204 -1.51 -7.45 18.18
C LYS A 204 -1.82 -6.71 16.87
N TRP A 205 -1.50 -7.35 15.74
CA TRP A 205 -1.81 -6.87 14.40
C TRP A 205 -2.49 -7.95 13.56
N PRO A 206 -3.38 -7.59 12.60
CA PRO A 206 -4.03 -8.54 11.72
C PRO A 206 -3.02 -9.19 10.78
N LEU A 207 -2.85 -10.51 10.91
CA LEU A 207 -1.80 -11.25 10.19
C LEU A 207 -2.06 -11.33 8.68
N ASP A 208 -3.32 -11.49 8.25
CA ASP A 208 -3.68 -11.55 6.83
C ASP A 208 -3.37 -10.24 6.09
N VAL A 209 -3.66 -9.09 6.73
CA VAL A 209 -3.36 -7.76 6.17
C VAL A 209 -1.84 -7.57 6.04
N VAL A 210 -1.10 -7.88 7.11
CA VAL A 210 0.36 -7.77 7.11
C VAL A 210 0.98 -8.68 6.05
N LEU A 211 0.52 -9.93 5.91
CA LEU A 211 0.98 -10.86 4.88
C LEU A 211 0.69 -10.37 3.45
N LYS A 212 -0.49 -9.77 3.21
CA LYS A 212 -0.80 -9.17 1.90
C LYS A 212 0.18 -8.06 1.56
N ILE A 213 0.49 -7.17 2.49
CA ILE A 213 1.45 -6.08 2.29
C ILE A 213 2.87 -6.64 2.06
N LEU A 214 3.32 -7.58 2.87
CA LEU A 214 4.65 -8.19 2.75
C LEU A 214 4.87 -8.97 1.45
N ARG A 215 3.79 -9.31 0.73
CA ARG A 215 3.86 -9.99 -0.58
C ARG A 215 3.92 -9.02 -1.77
N LEU A 216 3.81 -7.71 -1.55
CA LEU A 216 3.82 -6.72 -2.63
C LEU A 216 5.20 -6.52 -3.26
N GLY A 217 6.26 -6.73 -2.52
CA GLY A 217 7.64 -6.60 -2.96
C GLY A 217 8.44 -7.89 -2.81
N ASP A 218 9.65 -7.87 -3.33
CA ASP A 218 10.67 -8.87 -3.00
C ASP A 218 11.35 -8.52 -1.67
N SER A 219 12.14 -9.46 -1.13
CA SER A 219 12.78 -9.30 0.18
C SER A 219 13.73 -8.11 0.28
N ALA A 220 14.23 -7.59 -0.83
CA ALA A 220 15.17 -6.45 -0.84
C ALA A 220 14.46 -5.10 -0.74
N GLY A 221 13.22 -5.03 -1.22
CA GLY A 221 12.41 -3.80 -1.24
C GLY A 221 11.46 -3.64 -0.06
N ILE A 222 11.49 -4.54 0.94
CA ILE A 222 10.56 -4.49 2.07
C ILE A 222 11.32 -4.32 3.39
N VAL A 223 10.88 -3.34 4.18
CA VAL A 223 11.35 -3.14 5.56
C VAL A 223 10.13 -3.08 6.47
N MET A 224 10.12 -3.94 7.48
CA MET A 224 9.11 -3.97 8.53
C MET A 224 9.71 -3.41 9.82
N SER A 225 9.06 -2.43 10.43
CA SER A 225 9.54 -1.78 11.63
C SER A 225 8.44 -1.68 12.69
N ILE A 226 8.80 -1.84 13.94
CA ILE A 226 7.86 -1.86 15.06
C ILE A 226 8.37 -0.90 16.15
N ASN A 227 7.46 -0.24 16.82
CA ASN A 227 7.81 0.55 18.00
C ASN A 227 7.12 0.04 19.29
N THR A 228 7.66 0.44 20.42
CA THR A 228 7.16 0.10 21.76
C THR A 228 5.85 0.83 22.12
N LYS A 229 5.32 1.67 21.24
CA LYS A 229 4.03 2.37 21.39
C LYS A 229 2.90 1.75 20.59
N GLY A 230 3.13 0.59 19.95
CA GLY A 230 2.11 -0.14 19.21
C GLY A 230 1.91 0.33 17.77
N LEU A 231 2.95 0.84 17.12
CA LEU A 231 2.93 1.10 15.68
C LEU A 231 3.76 0.05 14.94
N LEU A 232 3.16 -0.56 13.94
CA LEU A 232 3.82 -1.35 12.91
C LEU A 232 3.89 -0.52 11.63
N GLN A 233 5.09 -0.35 11.08
CA GLN A 233 5.33 0.27 9.79
C GLN A 233 5.90 -0.75 8.81
N ILE A 234 5.35 -0.80 7.61
CA ILE A 234 5.93 -1.57 6.50
C ILE A 234 6.20 -0.61 5.35
N LYS A 235 7.46 -0.55 4.92
CA LYS A 235 7.88 0.18 3.73
C LYS A 235 8.10 -0.79 2.59
N VAL A 236 7.62 -0.43 1.41
CA VAL A 236 7.77 -1.20 0.17
C VAL A 236 8.24 -0.27 -0.94
N SER A 237 9.39 -0.59 -1.55
CA SER A 237 9.86 0.09 -2.75
C SER A 237 9.49 -0.74 -3.98
N SER A 238 8.88 -0.12 -4.98
CA SER A 238 8.53 -0.77 -6.25
C SER A 238 9.48 -0.38 -7.40
N GLY A 239 10.36 0.62 -7.16
CA GLY A 239 11.15 1.27 -8.20
C GLY A 239 10.40 2.40 -8.93
N ILE A 240 9.06 2.41 -8.91
CA ILE A 240 8.20 3.49 -9.41
C ILE A 240 7.78 4.39 -8.24
N GLY A 241 7.48 3.81 -7.09
CA GLY A 241 7.07 4.50 -5.89
C GLY A 241 7.66 3.89 -4.62
N GLU A 242 7.69 4.73 -3.57
CA GLU A 242 8.02 4.36 -2.20
C GLU A 242 6.74 4.38 -1.36
N TYR A 243 6.36 3.25 -0.80
CA TYR A 243 5.09 3.07 -0.11
C TYR A 243 5.28 2.75 1.36
N THR A 244 4.51 3.39 2.20
CA THR A 244 4.52 3.22 3.66
C THR A 244 3.13 2.87 4.15
N TYR A 245 3.03 1.74 4.81
CA TYR A 245 1.82 1.27 5.51
C TYR A 245 2.05 1.42 7.00
N LEU A 246 1.12 2.09 7.67
CA LEU A 246 1.16 2.34 9.12
C LEU A 246 -0.05 1.62 9.74
N LEU A 247 0.22 0.69 10.63
CA LEU A 247 -0.79 -0.13 11.29
C LEU A 247 -0.69 0.11 12.81
N PRO A 248 -1.58 0.91 13.41
CA PRO A 248 -1.72 0.96 14.86
C PRO A 248 -2.12 -0.42 15.40
N ALA A 249 -1.56 -0.81 16.54
CA ALA A 249 -1.95 -2.06 17.18
C ALA A 249 -3.41 -2.04 17.59
N LYS A 250 -4.03 -3.22 17.58
CA LYS A 250 -5.33 -3.41 18.23
C LYS A 250 -5.12 -3.37 19.76
N GLY A 251 -5.89 -2.56 20.45
CA GLY A 251 -5.93 -2.50 21.90
C GLY A 251 -6.61 -3.72 22.51
#